data_109d2c58fc0dc1fb7254e995462608e1
#
_entry.id   109d2c58fc0dc1fb7254e995462608e1
#
_cell.length_a   1.000
_cell.length_b   1.000
_cell.length_c   1.000
_cell.angle_alpha   90.00
_cell.angle_beta   90.00
_cell.angle_gamma   90.00
#
_symmetry.space_group_name_H-M   'P 1'
#
loop_
_entity.id
_entity.type
_entity.pdbx_description
1 polymer ?
#
loop_
_entity_poly.entity_id
_entity_poly.type
_entity_poly.pdbx_seq_one_letter_code
_entity_poly.pdbx_strand_id
1 'polypeptide(L)'
;MLKAEEVKLFIAGRDVYSFDPETKEFAAMIHYGLDGNCLVRFAAGGTDSGVYGFEGDSYWTRYETFRNGERHRFDLQPLGLGIAQAYFADGTIAFLQAHSMDLTALSKG
;
A
#
# COMPACT_ATOMS: atom_id res chain seq x y z
N MET A 1 -7.07 0.41 -13.51
CA MET A 1 -7.14 0.15 -12.06
C MET A 1 -7.38 -1.33 -11.79
N LEU A 2 -6.79 -1.84 -10.74
CA LEU A 2 -7.05 -3.20 -10.31
C LEU A 2 -8.49 -3.36 -9.84
N LYS A 3 -9.06 -4.54 -10.06
CA LYS A 3 -10.41 -4.87 -9.61
C LYS A 3 -10.36 -5.52 -8.23
N ALA A 4 -11.52 -5.66 -7.58
CA ALA A 4 -11.63 -6.15 -6.22
C ALA A 4 -10.78 -7.37 -5.90
N GLU A 5 -10.83 -8.40 -6.74
CA GLU A 5 -10.05 -9.63 -6.49
C GLU A 5 -8.55 -9.43 -6.67
N GLU A 6 -8.16 -8.60 -7.64
CA GLU A 6 -6.76 -8.26 -7.87
C GLU A 6 -6.20 -7.45 -6.71
N VAL A 7 -7.00 -6.52 -6.16
CA VAL A 7 -6.60 -5.73 -4.97
C VAL A 7 -6.38 -6.65 -3.78
N LYS A 8 -7.29 -7.61 -3.57
CA LYS A 8 -7.13 -8.58 -2.49
C LYS A 8 -5.86 -9.42 -2.63
N LEU A 9 -5.57 -9.87 -3.85
CA LEU A 9 -4.35 -10.64 -4.14
C LEU A 9 -3.09 -9.80 -3.92
N PHE A 10 -3.17 -8.50 -4.17
CA PHE A 10 -2.02 -7.60 -4.00
C PHE A 10 -1.73 -7.31 -2.53
N ILE A 11 -2.76 -7.25 -1.69
CA ILE A 11 -2.68 -6.75 -0.32
C ILE A 11 -2.75 -7.88 0.73
N ALA A 12 -3.80 -8.71 0.68
CA ALA A 12 -4.11 -9.62 1.80
C ALA A 12 -3.03 -10.66 2.06
N GLY A 13 -2.60 -10.76 3.31
CA GLY A 13 -1.61 -11.75 3.74
C GLY A 13 -0.21 -11.49 3.22
N ARG A 14 0.12 -10.26 2.83
CA ARG A 14 1.41 -9.93 2.22
C ARG A 14 2.14 -8.83 2.95
N ASP A 15 3.45 -8.83 2.77
CA ASP A 15 4.31 -7.69 3.09
C ASP A 15 4.35 -6.79 1.85
N VAL A 16 3.97 -5.53 2.02
CA VAL A 16 3.96 -4.56 0.94
C VAL A 16 4.91 -3.43 1.26
N TYR A 17 5.82 -3.14 0.34
CA TYR A 17 6.83 -2.09 0.48
C TYR A 17 6.30 -0.83 -0.19
N SER A 18 6.31 0.28 0.56
CA SER A 18 5.84 1.58 0.08
C SER A 18 7.00 2.51 -0.23
N PHE A 19 6.88 3.24 -1.33
CA PHE A 19 7.92 4.15 -1.80
C PHE A 19 7.32 5.50 -2.14
N ASP A 20 8.13 6.55 -1.99
CA ASP A 20 7.75 7.88 -2.46
C ASP A 20 7.53 7.81 -3.97
N PRO A 21 6.42 8.33 -4.49
CA PRO A 21 6.10 8.19 -5.92
C PRO A 21 7.02 9.00 -6.83
N GLU A 22 7.66 10.06 -6.33
CA GLU A 22 8.56 10.90 -7.12
C GLU A 22 10.01 10.44 -7.00
N THR A 23 10.53 10.30 -5.78
CA THR A 23 11.94 9.96 -5.55
C THR A 23 12.21 8.47 -5.63
N LYS A 24 11.17 7.63 -5.48
CA LYS A 24 11.28 6.17 -5.42
C LYS A 24 12.04 5.70 -4.17
N GLU A 25 12.17 6.56 -3.17
CA GLU A 25 12.80 6.20 -1.91
C GLU A 25 11.86 5.35 -1.06
N PHE A 26 12.42 4.35 -0.40
CA PHE A 26 11.67 3.48 0.51
C PHE A 26 11.12 4.30 1.68
N ALA A 27 9.82 4.18 1.93
CA ALA A 27 9.14 4.91 2.99
C ALA A 27 8.70 4.02 4.14
N ALA A 28 8.15 2.86 3.84
CA ALA A 28 7.63 1.97 4.88
C ALA A 28 7.37 0.56 4.32
N MET A 29 7.34 -0.42 5.22
CA MET A 29 6.88 -1.77 4.91
C MET A 29 5.65 -2.05 5.75
N ILE A 30 4.59 -2.54 5.13
CA ILE A 30 3.35 -2.86 5.80
C ILE A 30 3.08 -4.36 5.69
N HIS A 31 2.88 -5.01 6.81
CA HIS A 31 2.42 -6.39 6.85
C HIS A 31 0.90 -6.39 6.98
N TYR A 32 0.22 -6.96 5.99
CA TYR A 32 -1.25 -7.08 6.01
C TYR A 32 -1.61 -8.51 6.41
N GLY A 33 -2.06 -8.68 7.65
CA GLY A 33 -2.45 -10.01 8.14
C GLY A 33 -3.79 -10.45 7.59
N LEU A 34 -3.98 -11.75 7.47
CA LEU A 34 -5.27 -12.31 7.01
C LEU A 34 -6.40 -12.10 8.01
N ASP A 35 -6.07 -11.70 9.24
CA ASP A 35 -7.04 -11.41 10.30
C ASP A 35 -7.63 -10.00 10.23
N GLY A 36 -7.22 -9.19 9.23
CA GLY A 36 -7.69 -7.81 9.09
C GLY A 36 -6.85 -6.79 9.84
N ASN A 37 -5.77 -7.21 10.48
CA ASN A 37 -4.84 -6.31 11.17
C ASN A 37 -3.65 -6.00 10.27
N CYS A 38 -3.05 -4.84 10.44
CA CYS A 38 -1.83 -4.48 9.72
C CYS A 38 -0.81 -3.84 10.67
N LEU A 39 0.46 -3.98 10.30
CA LEU A 39 1.58 -3.41 11.04
C LEU A 39 2.48 -2.69 10.04
N VAL A 40 2.77 -1.42 10.31
CA VAL A 40 3.67 -0.63 9.47
C VAL A 40 4.99 -0.41 10.20
N ARG A 41 6.09 -0.53 9.44
CA ARG A 41 7.45 -0.21 9.90
C ARG A 41 7.98 0.89 9.01
N PHE A 42 8.26 2.05 9.59
CA PHE A 42 8.73 3.21 8.85
C PHE A 42 10.23 3.15 8.58
N ALA A 43 10.64 3.60 7.40
CA ALA A 43 12.06 3.67 7.04
C ALA A 43 12.85 4.56 8.00
N ALA A 44 12.22 5.63 8.49
CA ALA A 44 12.82 6.55 9.45
C ALA A 44 12.89 5.99 10.87
N GLY A 45 12.31 4.83 11.10
CA GLY A 45 12.24 4.18 12.41
C GLY A 45 10.84 4.27 13.00
N GLY A 46 10.57 3.36 13.92
CA GLY A 46 9.26 3.27 14.56
C GLY A 46 8.27 2.39 13.81
N THR A 47 7.20 2.07 14.51
CA THR A 47 6.13 1.21 14.00
C THR A 47 4.78 1.78 14.42
N ASP A 48 3.74 1.37 13.71
CA ASP A 48 2.36 1.62 14.11
C ASP A 48 1.52 0.43 13.68
N SER A 49 0.41 0.24 14.33
CA SER A 49 -0.51 -0.85 14.00
C SER A 49 -1.88 -0.30 13.66
N GLY A 50 -2.65 -1.10 12.95
CA GLY A 50 -3.98 -0.68 12.55
C GLY A 50 -4.79 -1.83 12.01
N VAL A 51 -5.85 -1.46 11.30
CA VAL A 51 -6.75 -2.40 10.65
C VAL A 51 -6.89 -2.02 9.18
N TYR A 52 -7.25 -2.99 8.36
CA TYR A 52 -7.48 -2.75 6.94
C TYR A 52 -8.64 -3.60 6.46
N GLY A 53 -9.17 -3.28 5.30
CA GLY A 53 -10.23 -4.05 4.67
C GLY A 53 -10.41 -3.64 3.22
N PHE A 54 -11.46 -4.17 2.61
CA PHE A 54 -11.74 -3.98 1.20
C PHE A 54 -13.12 -3.37 1.02
N GLU A 55 -13.25 -2.52 0.01
CA GLU A 55 -14.51 -1.84 -0.31
C GLU A 55 -14.57 -1.65 -1.83
N GLY A 56 -15.45 -2.40 -2.51
CA GLY A 56 -15.49 -2.37 -3.97
C GLY A 56 -14.15 -2.80 -4.56
N ASP A 57 -13.60 -1.98 -5.44
CA ASP A 57 -12.30 -2.20 -6.07
C ASP A 57 -11.15 -1.53 -5.30
N SER A 58 -11.41 -1.09 -4.09
CA SER A 58 -10.45 -0.35 -3.26
C SER A 58 -10.09 -1.15 -2.01
N TYR A 59 -8.99 -0.74 -1.36
CA TYR A 59 -8.74 -1.16 0.01
C TYR A 59 -8.61 0.07 0.89
N TRP A 60 -8.76 -0.09 2.20
CA TRP A 60 -8.65 0.99 3.16
C TRP A 60 -7.78 0.58 4.32
N THR A 61 -7.17 1.60 4.97
CA THR A 61 -6.39 1.41 6.19
C THR A 61 -6.82 2.43 7.22
N ARG A 62 -6.67 2.06 8.50
CA ARG A 62 -6.79 2.98 9.62
C ARG A 62 -5.77 2.57 10.67
N TYR A 63 -4.81 3.46 10.93
CA TYR A 63 -3.76 3.23 11.91
C TYR A 63 -4.12 3.88 13.25
N GLU A 64 -3.42 3.50 14.32
CA GLU A 64 -3.67 4.07 15.64
C GLU A 64 -3.25 5.53 15.72
N THR A 65 -2.08 5.87 15.20
CA THR A 65 -1.53 7.23 15.22
C THR A 65 -1.25 7.80 13.84
N PHE A 66 -0.71 6.98 12.95
CA PHE A 66 -0.37 7.41 11.60
C PHE A 66 -1.60 7.95 10.87
N ARG A 67 -1.44 9.09 10.19
CA ARG A 67 -2.53 9.80 9.50
C ARG A 67 -3.67 10.16 10.47
N ASN A 68 -3.31 10.53 11.69
CA ASN A 68 -4.25 10.96 12.74
C ASN A 68 -5.31 9.90 13.09
N GLY A 69 -5.02 8.61 12.84
CA GLY A 69 -5.98 7.55 13.08
C GLY A 69 -7.17 7.56 12.14
N GLU A 70 -7.08 8.30 11.03
CA GLU A 70 -8.17 8.41 10.06
C GLU A 70 -8.16 7.24 9.07
N ARG A 71 -9.35 6.87 8.62
CA ARG A 71 -9.52 5.85 7.58
C ARG A 71 -9.26 6.49 6.22
N HIS A 72 -8.35 5.88 5.45
CA HIS A 72 -8.08 6.29 4.06
C HIS A 72 -8.31 5.12 3.12
N ARG A 73 -8.98 5.38 2.00
CA ARG A 73 -9.23 4.40 0.96
C ARG A 73 -8.27 4.64 -0.20
N PHE A 74 -7.82 3.52 -0.81
CA PHE A 74 -6.85 3.56 -1.90
C PHE A 74 -7.30 2.74 -3.09
N ASP A 75 -7.04 3.26 -4.29
CA ASP A 75 -7.18 2.55 -5.55
C ASP A 75 -5.79 2.23 -6.08
N LEU A 76 -5.64 1.12 -6.78
CA LEU A 76 -4.34 0.65 -7.27
C LEU A 76 -4.31 0.60 -8.80
N GLN A 77 -3.31 1.25 -9.40
CA GLN A 77 -3.02 1.20 -10.82
C GLN A 77 -1.79 0.33 -11.03
N PRO A 78 -1.89 -0.78 -11.79
CA PRO A 78 -0.72 -1.63 -12.01
C PRO A 78 0.31 -0.91 -12.87
N LEU A 79 1.59 -0.98 -12.46
CA LEU A 79 2.71 -0.39 -13.19
C LEU A 79 3.72 -1.42 -13.67
N GLY A 80 3.69 -2.62 -13.09
CA GLY A 80 4.58 -3.70 -13.43
C GLY A 80 4.24 -4.91 -12.58
N LEU A 81 4.95 -6.01 -12.76
CA LEU A 81 4.72 -7.22 -11.99
C LEU A 81 5.02 -6.96 -10.51
N GLY A 82 3.99 -7.05 -9.68
CA GLY A 82 4.11 -6.83 -8.24
C GLY A 82 4.35 -5.37 -7.85
N ILE A 83 4.07 -4.41 -8.76
CA ILE A 83 4.22 -2.98 -8.50
C ILE A 83 2.94 -2.25 -8.90
N ALA A 84 2.47 -1.37 -8.04
CA ALA A 84 1.28 -0.57 -8.31
C ALA A 84 1.44 0.85 -7.76
N GLN A 85 0.79 1.80 -8.42
CA GLN A 85 0.63 3.15 -7.90
C GLN A 85 -0.67 3.22 -7.12
N ALA A 86 -0.59 3.64 -5.86
CA ALA A 86 -1.78 3.88 -5.05
C ALA A 86 -2.26 5.32 -5.21
N TYR A 87 -3.58 5.49 -5.23
CA TYR A 87 -4.25 6.78 -5.28
C TYR A 87 -5.19 6.90 -4.10
N PHE A 88 -5.27 8.09 -3.51
CA PHE A 88 -6.29 8.40 -2.52
C PHE A 88 -7.68 8.41 -3.17
N ALA A 89 -8.72 8.39 -2.34
CA ALA A 89 -10.11 8.38 -2.81
C ALA A 89 -10.46 9.59 -3.70
N ASP A 90 -9.78 10.72 -3.50
CA ASP A 90 -9.98 11.94 -4.30
C ASP A 90 -9.21 11.92 -5.63
N GLY A 91 -8.48 10.84 -5.92
CA GLY A 91 -7.73 10.70 -7.15
C GLY A 91 -6.30 11.22 -7.10
N THR A 92 -5.86 11.81 -5.98
CA THR A 92 -4.47 12.27 -5.87
C THR A 92 -3.53 11.11 -5.65
N ILE A 93 -2.27 11.26 -6.11
CA ILE A 93 -1.23 10.25 -5.98
C ILE A 93 -0.88 10.07 -4.50
N ALA A 94 -0.82 8.82 -4.04
CA ALA A 94 -0.44 8.50 -2.66
C ALA A 94 1.01 8.02 -2.60
N PHE A 95 1.27 6.76 -2.96
CA PHE A 95 2.61 6.17 -2.88
C PHE A 95 2.69 4.99 -3.82
N LEU A 96 3.92 4.57 -4.15
CA LEU A 96 4.14 3.33 -4.88
C LEU A 96 4.10 2.17 -3.91
N GLN A 97 3.57 1.05 -4.35
CA GLN A 97 3.54 -0.19 -3.59
C GLN A 97 4.13 -1.34 -4.38
N ALA A 98 4.94 -2.16 -3.73
CA ALA A 98 5.57 -3.29 -4.37
C ALA A 98 5.67 -4.48 -3.41
N HIS A 99 5.78 -5.68 -3.98
CA HIS A 99 5.94 -6.90 -3.19
C HIS A 99 7.40 -7.16 -2.80
N SER A 100 8.33 -6.30 -3.25
CA SER A 100 9.74 -6.39 -2.88
C SER A 100 10.36 -5.01 -2.92
N MET A 101 11.62 -4.93 -2.43
CA MET A 101 12.39 -3.68 -2.50
C MET A 101 12.92 -3.39 -3.91
N ASP A 102 12.82 -4.35 -4.83
CA ASP A 102 13.33 -4.21 -6.19
C ASP A 102 12.28 -3.58 -7.10
N LEU A 103 12.54 -2.37 -7.56
CA LEU A 103 11.67 -1.64 -8.49
C LEU A 103 12.16 -1.73 -9.94
N THR A 104 13.02 -2.69 -10.29
CA THR A 104 13.58 -2.82 -11.64
C THR A 104 12.49 -3.00 -12.69
N ALA A 105 11.41 -3.69 -12.37
CA ALA A 105 10.29 -3.90 -13.29
C ALA A 105 9.62 -2.59 -13.70
N LEU A 106 9.71 -1.55 -12.87
CA LEU A 106 9.16 -0.23 -13.17
C LEU A 106 9.95 0.46 -14.29
N SER A 107 11.27 0.30 -14.29
CA SER A 107 12.14 0.96 -15.27
C SER A 107 12.08 0.32 -16.67
N LYS A 108 11.42 -0.82 -16.80
CA LYS A 108 11.23 -1.52 -18.07
C LYS A 108 9.89 -1.17 -18.75
N GLY A 109 9.07 -0.41 -18.06
CA GLY A 109 7.74 -0.06 -18.50
C GLY A 109 7.67 0.99 -19.61
#